data_4c5e822910fddb46a35fd75dd2424e20
#
_entry.id   4c5e822910fddb46a35fd75dd2424e20
#
_cell.length_a   1.000
_cell.length_b   1.000
_cell.length_c   1.000
_cell.angle_alpha   90.00
_cell.angle_beta   90.00
_cell.angle_gamma   90.00
#
_symmetry.space_group_name_H-M   'P 1'
#
loop_
_entity.id
_entity.type
_entity.pdbx_description
1 polymer ?
#
loop_
_entity_poly.entity_id
_entity_poly.type
_entity_poly.pdbx_seq_one_letter_code
_entity_poly.pdbx_strand_id
1 'polypeptide(L)'
;MKKIIASPHAPKAVGPYSQAVEAGGALYVSGQLPIDGATQKMAEGIEAQTRQSLTNLRHILEEAGYTLGDVAKTTVLLQDIGDFAAMNAVYAGFFTCLLYTSDAADEGLG
;
A
#
# COMPACT_ATOMS: atom_id res chain seq x y z
N MET A 1 18.47 13.77 5.81
CA MET A 1 18.42 13.96 4.36
C MET A 1 17.30 13.09 3.79
N LYS A 2 16.53 13.63 2.86
CA LYS A 2 15.45 12.89 2.24
C LYS A 2 15.97 12.13 1.03
N LYS A 3 15.43 10.93 0.85
CA LYS A 3 15.72 10.13 -0.34
C LYS A 3 14.40 9.73 -0.98
N ILE A 4 14.24 10.07 -2.24
CA ILE A 4 13.03 9.76 -2.99
C ILE A 4 13.15 8.35 -3.55
N ILE A 5 12.12 7.54 -3.36
CA ILE A 5 12.06 6.17 -3.81
C ILE A 5 11.01 6.06 -4.91
N ALA A 6 11.35 5.37 -5.98
CA ALA A 6 10.41 5.10 -7.07
C ALA A 6 10.67 3.70 -7.62
N SER A 7 9.64 2.86 -7.60
CA SER A 7 9.72 1.51 -8.14
C SER A 7 9.14 1.49 -9.55
N PRO A 8 9.82 0.84 -10.51
CA PRO A 8 9.26 0.69 -11.86
C PRO A 8 8.11 -0.31 -11.88
N HIS A 9 7.91 -1.08 -10.82
CA HIS A 9 6.87 -2.11 -10.75
C HIS A 9 5.59 -1.62 -10.10
N ALA A 10 5.59 -0.41 -9.55
CA ALA A 10 4.39 0.20 -9.01
C ALA A 10 3.94 1.35 -9.92
N PRO A 11 2.67 1.74 -9.87
CA PRO A 11 2.20 2.87 -10.67
C PRO A 11 2.97 4.13 -10.34
N LYS A 12 3.25 4.94 -11.35
CA LYS A 12 3.95 6.21 -11.15
C LYS A 12 3.09 7.14 -10.31
N ALA A 13 3.77 7.91 -9.47
CA ALA A 13 3.09 8.96 -8.72
C ALA A 13 2.55 10.01 -9.68
N VAL A 14 1.36 10.54 -9.36
CA VAL A 14 0.71 11.54 -10.18
C VAL A 14 0.96 12.92 -9.59
N GLY A 15 1.32 13.85 -10.46
CA GLY A 15 1.57 15.22 -10.04
C GLY A 15 2.88 15.37 -9.27
N PRO A 16 2.93 16.29 -8.29
CA PRO A 16 4.18 16.60 -7.59
C PRO A 16 4.49 15.63 -6.44
N TYR A 17 3.93 14.42 -6.49
CA TYR A 17 4.09 13.46 -5.40
C TYR A 17 5.14 12.42 -5.74
N SER A 18 5.72 11.81 -4.72
CA SER A 18 6.63 10.68 -4.85
C SER A 18 5.91 9.42 -4.38
N GLN A 19 6.36 8.24 -4.86
CA GLN A 19 5.83 6.97 -4.34
C GLN A 19 6.21 6.81 -2.88
N ALA A 20 7.42 7.15 -2.52
CA ALA A 20 7.88 7.07 -1.13
C ALA A 20 9.07 7.99 -0.90
N VAL A 21 9.28 8.34 0.35
CA VAL A 21 10.40 9.17 0.77
C VAL A 21 11.02 8.54 2.03
N GLU A 22 12.32 8.37 2.02
CA GLU A 22 13.05 7.90 3.19
C GLU A 22 13.64 9.13 3.90
N ALA A 23 13.40 9.25 5.18
CA ALA A 23 13.93 10.35 5.98
C ALA A 23 14.00 9.91 7.45
N GLY A 24 15.11 10.26 8.12
CA GLY A 24 15.26 10.01 9.54
C GLY A 24 15.17 8.54 9.95
N GLY A 25 15.59 7.65 9.08
CA GLY A 25 15.55 6.22 9.38
C GLY A 25 14.20 5.56 9.17
N ALA A 26 13.23 6.28 8.59
CA ALA A 26 11.90 5.75 8.31
C ALA A 26 11.55 5.95 6.85
N LEU A 27 10.74 5.05 6.32
CA LEU A 27 10.22 5.16 4.97
C LEU A 27 8.73 5.53 5.05
N TYR A 28 8.37 6.60 4.38
CA TYR A 28 6.99 7.07 4.31
C TYR A 28 6.47 6.81 2.92
N VAL A 29 5.49 5.93 2.80
CA VAL A 29 4.94 5.53 1.50
C VAL A 29 3.62 6.23 1.27
N SER A 30 3.47 6.83 0.10
CA SER A 30 2.22 7.49 -0.29
C SER A 30 1.11 6.47 -0.49
N GLY A 31 -0.13 6.93 -0.53
CA GLY A 31 -1.26 6.06 -0.76
C GLY A 31 -1.13 5.29 -2.06
N GLN A 32 -1.36 3.99 -2.00
CA GLN A 32 -1.27 3.10 -3.16
C GLN A 32 -2.66 2.70 -3.60
N LEU A 33 -3.03 3.15 -4.78
CA LEU A 33 -4.29 2.77 -5.40
C LEU A 33 -4.15 1.35 -5.99
N PRO A 34 -5.28 0.64 -6.16
CA PRO A 34 -5.24 -0.73 -6.66
C PRO A 34 -5.08 -0.79 -8.19
N ILE A 35 -4.03 -0.16 -8.68
CA ILE A 35 -3.74 -0.07 -10.10
C ILE A 35 -2.51 -0.91 -10.41
N ASP A 36 -2.62 -1.78 -11.43
CA ASP A 36 -1.50 -2.60 -11.87
C ASP A 36 -0.45 -1.71 -12.52
N GLY A 37 0.79 -1.78 -12.04
CA GLY A 37 1.87 -0.95 -12.55
C GLY A 37 2.25 -1.21 -14.00
N ALA A 38 1.98 -2.42 -14.50
CA ALA A 38 2.30 -2.79 -15.87
C ALA A 38 1.20 -2.41 -16.85
N THR A 39 -0.06 -2.66 -16.48
CA THR A 39 -1.19 -2.43 -17.39
C THR A 39 -1.86 -1.08 -17.19
N GLN A 40 -1.61 -0.44 -16.09
CA GLN A 40 -2.23 0.82 -15.69
C GLN A 40 -3.75 0.70 -15.49
N LYS A 41 -4.22 -0.50 -15.22
CA LYS A 41 -5.65 -0.75 -15.02
C LYS A 41 -5.93 -1.00 -13.54
N MET A 42 -7.10 -0.54 -13.10
CA MET A 42 -7.54 -0.77 -11.74
C MET A 42 -8.10 -2.18 -11.61
N ALA A 43 -7.73 -2.86 -10.52
CA ALA A 43 -8.26 -4.16 -10.22
C ALA A 43 -9.74 -4.07 -9.87
N GLU A 44 -10.48 -5.14 -10.11
CA GLU A 44 -11.91 -5.19 -9.84
C GLU A 44 -12.20 -6.08 -8.65
N GLY A 45 -13.07 -5.60 -7.77
CA GLY A 45 -13.45 -6.31 -6.56
C GLY A 45 -12.50 -6.05 -5.41
N ILE A 46 -13.03 -6.09 -4.18
CA ILE A 46 -12.26 -5.70 -3.01
C ILE A 46 -11.04 -6.59 -2.75
N GLU A 47 -11.15 -7.87 -3.02
CA GLU A 47 -10.02 -8.77 -2.79
C GLU A 47 -8.88 -8.49 -3.78
N ALA A 48 -9.19 -8.35 -5.06
CA ALA A 48 -8.19 -8.05 -6.08
C ALA A 48 -7.61 -6.65 -5.87
N GLN A 49 -8.43 -5.69 -5.47
CA GLN A 49 -7.97 -4.34 -5.19
C GLN A 49 -7.02 -4.31 -4.00
N THR A 50 -7.36 -5.03 -2.94
CA THR A 50 -6.50 -5.11 -1.75
C THR A 50 -5.15 -5.73 -2.12
N ARG A 51 -5.19 -6.84 -2.86
CA ARG A 51 -3.99 -7.53 -3.28
C ARG A 51 -3.11 -6.64 -4.15
N GLN A 52 -3.72 -5.88 -5.06
CA GLN A 52 -2.95 -5.01 -5.95
C GLN A 52 -2.30 -3.85 -5.20
N SER A 53 -3.04 -3.21 -4.29
CA SER A 53 -2.47 -2.12 -3.49
C SER A 53 -1.32 -2.59 -2.63
N LEU A 54 -1.45 -3.76 -2.00
CA LEU A 54 -0.38 -4.32 -1.17
C LEU A 54 0.81 -4.80 -2.01
N THR A 55 0.55 -5.30 -3.21
CA THR A 55 1.62 -5.68 -4.14
C THR A 55 2.41 -4.44 -4.57
N ASN A 56 1.72 -3.34 -4.85
CA ASN A 56 2.38 -2.08 -5.18
C ASN A 56 3.24 -1.59 -4.02
N LEU A 57 2.70 -1.68 -2.81
CA LEU A 57 3.45 -1.32 -1.60
C LEU A 57 4.71 -2.17 -1.48
N ARG A 58 4.58 -3.49 -1.68
CA ARG A 58 5.72 -4.39 -1.57
C ARG A 58 6.81 -4.02 -2.57
N HIS A 59 6.44 -3.72 -3.81
CA HIS A 59 7.42 -3.32 -4.81
C HIS A 59 8.17 -2.06 -4.41
N ILE A 60 7.48 -1.09 -3.82
CA ILE A 60 8.11 0.15 -3.35
C ILE A 60 9.05 -0.13 -2.19
N LEU A 61 8.63 -0.98 -1.26
CA LEU A 61 9.48 -1.37 -0.14
C LEU A 61 10.76 -2.06 -0.63
N GLU A 62 10.62 -2.98 -1.57
CA GLU A 62 11.76 -3.70 -2.13
C GLU A 62 12.73 -2.75 -2.83
N GLU A 63 12.21 -1.76 -3.54
CA GLU A 63 13.05 -0.77 -4.20
C GLU A 63 13.87 0.02 -3.19
N ALA A 64 13.32 0.26 -2.00
CA ALA A 64 14.01 0.99 -0.94
C ALA A 64 14.90 0.08 -0.08
N GLY A 65 14.90 -1.22 -0.32
CA GLY A 65 15.68 -2.17 0.47
C GLY A 65 14.98 -2.67 1.72
N TYR A 66 13.66 -2.47 1.80
CA TYR A 66 12.87 -2.96 2.93
C TYR A 66 12.01 -4.15 2.54
N THR A 67 11.38 -4.77 3.52
CA THR A 67 10.45 -5.86 3.31
C THR A 67 9.13 -5.54 4.02
N LEU A 68 8.11 -6.35 3.76
CA LEU A 68 6.84 -6.21 4.48
C LEU A 68 7.03 -6.35 5.98
N GLY A 69 8.04 -7.11 6.41
CA GLY A 69 8.35 -7.26 7.82
C GLY A 69 8.81 -5.98 8.51
N ASP A 70 9.22 -4.99 7.74
CA ASP A 70 9.68 -3.71 8.28
C ASP A 70 8.55 -2.71 8.47
N VAL A 71 7.33 -3.06 8.07
CA VAL A 71 6.20 -2.15 8.18
C VAL A 71 5.77 -2.04 9.63
N ALA A 72 5.71 -0.83 10.14
CA ALA A 72 5.32 -0.55 11.51
C ALA A 72 3.86 -0.12 11.63
N LYS A 73 3.35 0.53 10.61
CA LYS A 73 1.99 1.05 10.63
C LYS A 73 1.46 1.22 9.22
N THR A 74 0.18 0.89 9.03
CA THR A 74 -0.52 1.17 7.78
C THR A 74 -1.84 1.83 8.07
N THR A 75 -2.37 2.52 7.06
CA THR A 75 -3.73 3.05 7.11
C THR A 75 -4.45 2.51 5.87
N VAL A 76 -5.62 1.93 6.08
CA VAL A 76 -6.42 1.39 4.99
C VAL A 76 -7.72 2.20 4.92
N LEU A 77 -8.00 2.71 3.73
CA LEU A 77 -9.20 3.50 3.48
C LEU A 77 -10.14 2.68 2.60
N LEU A 78 -11.35 2.49 3.06
CA LEU A 78 -12.38 1.72 2.35
C LEU A 78 -13.54 2.63 1.99
N GLN A 79 -14.05 2.46 0.77
CA GLN A 79 -15.22 3.19 0.35
C GLN A 79 -16.49 2.64 1.02
N ASP A 80 -16.50 1.33 1.30
CA ASP A 80 -17.64 0.66 1.93
C ASP A 80 -17.13 -0.20 3.08
N ILE A 81 -17.61 0.07 4.29
CA ILE A 81 -17.21 -0.68 5.48
C ILE A 81 -17.60 -2.16 5.38
N GLY A 82 -18.60 -2.49 4.56
CA GLY A 82 -18.99 -3.87 4.32
C GLY A 82 -17.89 -4.71 3.67
N ASP A 83 -16.89 -4.06 3.06
CA ASP A 83 -15.77 -4.74 2.44
C ASP A 83 -14.65 -5.05 3.43
N PHE A 84 -14.79 -4.68 4.70
CA PHE A 84 -13.70 -4.81 5.66
C PHE A 84 -13.23 -6.25 5.82
N ALA A 85 -14.16 -7.19 5.96
CA ALA A 85 -13.80 -8.59 6.20
C ALA A 85 -13.02 -9.18 5.02
N ALA A 86 -13.47 -8.91 3.79
CA ALA A 86 -12.80 -9.40 2.60
C ALA A 86 -11.42 -8.75 2.42
N MET A 87 -11.33 -7.45 2.65
CA MET A 87 -10.07 -6.72 2.61
C MET A 87 -9.11 -7.31 3.65
N ASN A 88 -9.59 -7.49 4.87
CA ASN A 88 -8.74 -7.94 5.96
C ASN A 88 -8.21 -9.35 5.74
N ALA A 89 -8.98 -10.21 5.10
CA ALA A 89 -8.53 -11.57 4.79
C ALA A 89 -7.32 -11.55 3.85
N VAL A 90 -7.33 -10.70 2.84
CA VAL A 90 -6.19 -10.54 1.93
C VAL A 90 -5.03 -9.86 2.64
N TYR A 91 -5.32 -8.82 3.41
CA TYR A 91 -4.33 -8.07 4.16
C TYR A 91 -3.53 -8.98 5.10
N ALA A 92 -4.25 -9.85 5.83
CA ALA A 92 -3.60 -10.76 6.76
C ALA A 92 -2.62 -11.70 6.08
N GLY A 93 -2.89 -12.08 4.83
CA GLY A 93 -1.99 -12.93 4.08
C GLY A 93 -0.67 -12.26 3.73
N PHE A 94 -0.66 -10.94 3.61
CA PHE A 94 0.57 -10.20 3.34
C PHE A 94 1.39 -9.96 4.59
N PHE A 95 0.75 -9.90 5.75
CA PHE A 95 1.38 -9.56 7.02
C PHE A 95 1.27 -10.67 8.04
N THR A 96 1.56 -11.90 7.63
CA THR A 96 1.35 -13.07 8.46
C THR A 96 2.20 -13.11 9.72
N CYS A 97 3.34 -12.44 9.71
CA CYS A 97 4.26 -12.50 10.84
C CYS A 97 4.08 -11.37 11.81
N LEU A 98 3.12 -10.51 11.57
CA LEU A 98 3.20 -9.25 12.20
C LEU A 98 2.06 -9.02 13.09
N LEU A 99 2.37 -8.56 14.24
CA LEU A 99 1.41 -8.34 15.27
C LEU A 99 1.38 -6.89 15.56
N TYR A 100 0.94 -6.10 14.61
CA TYR A 100 1.01 -4.73 14.92
C TYR A 100 -0.05 -3.94 14.41
N THR A 101 0.18 -2.76 14.59
CA THR A 101 -0.76 -1.71 14.58
C THR A 101 -1.12 -1.40 13.16
N SER A 102 -2.35 -1.50 12.78
CA SER A 102 -2.84 -0.93 11.55
C SER A 102 -4.07 -0.10 11.89
N ASP A 103 -4.25 0.98 11.15
CA ASP A 103 -5.46 1.78 11.23
C ASP A 103 -6.31 1.44 10.02
N ALA A 104 -7.52 0.97 10.26
CA ALA A 104 -8.51 0.80 9.22
C ALA A 104 -9.52 1.91 9.38
N ALA A 105 -9.64 2.73 8.37
CA ALA A 105 -10.58 3.84 8.37
C ALA A 105 -11.63 3.61 7.32
N ASP A 106 -12.87 3.94 7.67
CA ASP A 106 -13.99 3.85 6.76
C ASP A 106 -14.12 5.17 6.02
N GLU A 107 -13.83 5.12 4.74
CA GLU A 107 -14.01 6.28 3.89
C GLU A 107 -15.35 6.26 3.20
N GLY A 108 -16.19 5.44 3.68
CA GLY A 108 -17.54 5.34 3.23
C GLY A 108 -18.28 6.64 3.29
N LEU A 109 -17.60 7.61 3.78
CA LEU A 109 -17.98 8.93 3.67
C LEU A 109 -17.90 9.38 2.28
N GLY A 110 -17.23 8.74 1.58
CA GLY A 110 -16.88 9.15 0.27
C GLY A 110 -17.81 9.46 -0.59
#